data_8eb319cfc3d27886d1e7b2d95c53e9f6
#
_entry.id   8eb319cfc3d27886d1e7b2d95c53e9f6
#
_cell.length_a   1.000
_cell.length_b   1.000
_cell.length_c   1.000
_cell.angle_alpha   90.00
_cell.angle_beta   90.00
_cell.angle_gamma   90.00
#
_symmetry.space_group_name_H-M   'P 1'
#
loop_
_entity.id
_entity.type
_entity.pdbx_description
1 polymer ?
#
loop_
_entity_poly.entity_id
_entity_poly.type
_entity_poly.pdbx_seq_one_letter_code
_entity_poly.pdbx_strand_id
1 'polypeptide(L)'
;MANKTKDTDFTYKPAAKRRQSQIFFDPHSYSAFPHVIQLEGDELLLAFRQAPKQDVVRHTHPRSLITLIRSYDNGQSWDIENAAQMGAGGGQELGLIYFGKGKVGGALAAHEVVPVGEGQRAGIAHMHEHEYPFDNVGGVWCWSDNYGLTWRVEHSTLFADKMQSCAPPVQLSDGVLLVPTYGAVGRATFSSAILHRSTDGGRTWSKLATIAQGRPKTRHYHEPVILELAPGHLLGLHRVADPKDSRGLFWRNESFDSGETWTKPEVTAIRSGACPRLLKLRDGRLLLTYGRRFEPFGLYASLSEDNGQTWGETSWLLRPAPNANQGYSSSIELDDGQIFTTCYAQNSRGITGITGTFWHLPD
;
A
#
# COMPACT_ATOMS: atom_id res chain seq x y z
N MET A 1 -2.17 31.04 -17.63
CA MET A 1 -2.10 31.35 -16.20
C MET A 1 -2.83 30.23 -15.46
N ALA A 2 -2.11 29.29 -14.84
CA ALA A 2 -2.72 28.20 -14.10
C ALA A 2 -3.32 28.76 -12.81
N ASN A 3 -4.61 28.58 -12.64
CA ASN A 3 -5.34 28.93 -11.43
C ASN A 3 -4.76 28.12 -10.27
N LYS A 4 -3.96 28.74 -9.42
CA LYS A 4 -3.54 28.17 -8.13
C LYS A 4 -4.77 28.13 -7.24
N THR A 5 -5.54 27.04 -7.30
CA THR A 5 -6.54 26.74 -6.27
C THR A 5 -5.76 26.58 -4.95
N LYS A 6 -5.99 27.50 -4.03
CA LYS A 6 -5.44 27.43 -2.68
C LYS A 6 -5.94 26.12 -2.03
N ASP A 7 -5.03 25.36 -1.47
CA ASP A 7 -5.26 24.15 -0.67
C ASP A 7 -5.77 24.63 0.72
N THR A 8 -6.99 25.17 0.75
CA THR A 8 -7.49 25.97 1.88
C THR A 8 -8.26 25.17 2.93
N ASP A 9 -8.49 23.88 2.68
CA ASP A 9 -9.44 23.13 3.50
C ASP A 9 -8.79 22.29 4.61
N PHE A 10 -7.45 22.23 4.66
CA PHE A 10 -6.74 21.49 5.72
C PHE A 10 -5.65 22.31 6.40
N THR A 11 -5.65 22.24 7.73
CA THR A 11 -4.55 22.74 8.56
C THR A 11 -3.49 21.64 8.68
N TYR A 12 -2.27 21.90 8.23
CA TYR A 12 -1.14 20.98 8.39
C TYR A 12 -0.37 21.30 9.65
N LYS A 13 -0.34 20.38 10.62
CA LYS A 13 0.37 20.54 11.91
C LYS A 13 1.36 19.38 12.10
N PRO A 14 2.51 19.59 12.76
CA PRO A 14 3.35 18.49 13.20
C PRO A 14 2.59 17.59 14.17
N ALA A 15 2.72 16.27 14.02
CA ALA A 15 2.19 15.33 15.01
C ALA A 15 2.92 15.52 16.37
N ALA A 16 2.18 15.35 17.44
CA ALA A 16 2.72 15.48 18.81
C ALA A 16 3.66 14.31 19.14
N LYS A 17 4.64 14.54 20.02
CA LYS A 17 5.52 13.53 20.63
C LYS A 17 6.11 12.54 19.60
N ARG A 18 6.40 13.01 18.38
CA ARG A 18 6.92 12.16 17.30
C ARG A 18 8.41 11.88 17.49
N ARG A 19 8.79 10.62 17.37
CA ARG A 19 10.19 10.16 17.28
C ARG A 19 10.37 9.44 15.95
N GLN A 20 11.38 9.83 15.19
CA GLN A 20 11.70 9.25 13.89
C GLN A 20 12.85 8.26 14.02
N SER A 21 12.78 7.16 13.27
CA SER A 21 13.85 6.17 13.15
C SER A 21 14.19 5.92 11.69
N GLN A 22 15.43 5.49 11.44
CA GLN A 22 15.86 4.91 10.19
C GLN A 22 15.84 3.39 10.38
N ILE A 23 15.06 2.68 9.57
CA ILE A 23 14.94 1.23 9.67
C ILE A 23 15.93 0.55 8.75
N PHE A 24 15.88 0.89 7.46
CA PHE A 24 16.76 0.26 6.46
C PHE A 24 17.19 1.28 5.40
N PHE A 25 18.49 1.51 5.30
CA PHE A 25 19.11 2.40 4.31
C PHE A 25 20.38 1.80 3.77
N ASP A 26 20.32 1.29 2.55
CA ASP A 26 21.45 0.74 1.82
C ASP A 26 21.79 1.67 0.63
N PRO A 27 23.03 2.21 0.54
CA PRO A 27 23.41 3.11 -0.55
C PRO A 27 23.40 2.47 -1.93
N HIS A 28 23.41 1.13 -2.00
CA HIS A 28 23.43 0.36 -3.23
C HIS A 28 22.04 -0.12 -3.66
N SER A 29 21.00 0.12 -2.86
CA SER A 29 19.64 -0.28 -3.16
C SER A 29 18.65 0.87 -3.13
N TYR A 30 17.55 0.65 -3.82
CA TYR A 30 16.30 1.39 -3.71
C TYR A 30 15.32 0.53 -2.90
N SER A 31 14.99 0.99 -1.69
CA SER A 31 14.08 0.27 -0.79
C SER A 31 12.80 1.07 -0.60
N ALA A 32 11.63 0.43 -0.87
CA ALA A 32 10.35 1.12 -0.92
C ALA A 32 9.17 0.20 -0.59
N PHE A 33 7.99 0.78 -0.46
CA PHE A 33 6.71 0.11 -0.29
C PHE A 33 6.65 -0.79 0.94
N PRO A 34 6.92 -0.25 2.15
CA PRO A 34 6.88 -1.05 3.37
C PRO A 34 5.45 -1.43 3.75
N HIS A 35 5.33 -2.63 4.31
CA HIS A 35 4.14 -3.05 5.03
C HIS A 35 4.55 -3.73 6.34
N VAL A 36 4.05 -3.22 7.48
CA VAL A 36 4.32 -3.74 8.81
C VAL A 36 3.06 -4.36 9.40
N ILE A 37 3.23 -5.51 10.04
CA ILE A 37 2.20 -6.16 10.86
C ILE A 37 2.78 -6.50 12.24
N GLN A 38 1.92 -6.51 13.24
CA GLN A 38 2.22 -7.09 14.53
C GLN A 38 1.95 -8.59 14.48
N LEU A 39 2.86 -9.39 15.01
CA LEU A 39 2.74 -10.82 15.19
C LEU A 39 2.22 -11.11 16.62
N GLU A 40 3.04 -11.68 17.49
CA GLU A 40 2.70 -11.97 18.87
C GLU A 40 3.55 -11.10 19.82
N GLY A 41 2.91 -10.55 20.85
CA GLY A 41 3.59 -9.66 21.81
C GLY A 41 4.21 -8.44 21.10
N ASP A 42 5.49 -8.20 21.39
CA ASP A 42 6.25 -7.07 20.86
C ASP A 42 6.87 -7.34 19.49
N GLU A 43 6.60 -8.49 18.86
CA GLU A 43 7.20 -8.88 17.60
C GLU A 43 6.46 -8.23 16.42
N LEU A 44 7.24 -7.55 15.56
CA LEU A 44 6.77 -6.97 14.30
C LEU A 44 7.47 -7.63 13.11
N LEU A 45 6.71 -7.83 12.02
CA LEU A 45 7.23 -8.23 10.73
C LEU A 45 7.04 -7.09 9.74
N LEU A 46 8.13 -6.67 9.09
CA LEU A 46 8.15 -5.62 8.08
C LEU A 46 8.61 -6.19 6.75
N ALA A 47 7.77 -6.11 5.74
CA ALA A 47 8.11 -6.42 4.35
C ALA A 47 8.34 -5.13 3.57
N PHE A 48 9.29 -5.13 2.64
CA PHE A 48 9.50 -4.03 1.71
C PHE A 48 10.20 -4.51 0.43
N ARG A 49 9.97 -3.80 -0.67
CA ARG A 49 10.72 -3.99 -1.90
C ARG A 49 12.15 -3.55 -1.72
N GLN A 50 13.10 -4.35 -2.19
CA GLN A 50 14.51 -3.99 -2.35
C GLN A 50 14.96 -4.29 -3.78
N ALA A 51 15.52 -3.29 -4.45
CA ALA A 51 16.07 -3.43 -5.80
C ALA A 51 17.41 -2.70 -5.89
N PRO A 52 18.33 -3.09 -6.77
CA PRO A 52 19.53 -2.31 -7.01
C PRO A 52 19.22 -0.85 -7.34
N LYS A 53 20.03 0.06 -6.82
CA LYS A 53 19.90 1.49 -7.10
C LYS A 53 20.10 1.74 -8.60
N GLN A 54 19.28 2.58 -9.16
CA GLN A 54 19.35 3.07 -10.52
C GLN A 54 19.43 4.60 -10.52
N ASP A 55 19.98 5.19 -11.58
CA ASP A 55 20.07 6.65 -11.73
C ASP A 55 18.68 7.32 -11.78
N VAL A 56 17.70 6.61 -12.33
CA VAL A 56 16.30 7.01 -12.36
C VAL A 56 15.47 5.99 -11.60
N VAL A 57 14.54 6.46 -10.77
CA VAL A 57 13.60 5.58 -10.06
C VAL A 57 12.75 4.80 -11.05
N ARG A 58 12.79 3.48 -10.96
CA ARG A 58 12.06 2.54 -11.83
C ARG A 58 11.14 1.64 -11.00
N HIS A 59 10.01 1.25 -11.60
CA HIS A 59 9.08 0.32 -10.96
C HIS A 59 9.60 -1.12 -10.96
N THR A 60 10.47 -1.48 -11.89
CA THR A 60 10.95 -2.85 -12.06
C THR A 60 12.46 -2.93 -12.17
N HIS A 61 12.98 -4.06 -11.74
CA HIS A 61 14.37 -4.45 -11.91
C HIS A 61 14.44 -5.98 -11.83
N PRO A 62 15.26 -6.68 -12.67
CA PRO A 62 15.34 -8.15 -12.67
C PRO A 62 15.82 -8.75 -11.34
N ARG A 63 16.50 -7.96 -10.50
CA ARG A 63 16.92 -8.36 -9.14
C ARG A 63 16.08 -7.72 -8.05
N SER A 64 14.85 -7.30 -8.36
CA SER A 64 13.91 -6.80 -7.35
C SER A 64 13.36 -7.96 -6.53
N LEU A 65 13.38 -7.81 -5.21
CA LEU A 65 12.83 -8.79 -4.27
C LEU A 65 12.04 -8.09 -3.15
N ILE A 66 11.30 -8.89 -2.42
CA ILE A 66 10.72 -8.51 -1.15
C ILE A 66 11.67 -8.96 -0.05
N THR A 67 12.13 -8.00 0.75
CA THR A 67 12.92 -8.22 1.94
C THR A 67 12.01 -8.13 3.16
N LEU A 68 12.13 -9.10 4.08
CA LEU A 68 11.37 -9.17 5.32
C LEU A 68 12.35 -9.12 6.48
N ILE A 69 12.13 -8.18 7.40
CA ILE A 69 12.92 -8.02 8.62
C ILE A 69 12.01 -8.01 9.84
N ARG A 70 12.59 -8.29 11.01
CA ARG A 70 11.86 -8.41 12.27
C ARG A 70 12.31 -7.39 13.28
N SER A 71 11.39 -7.04 14.13
CA SER A 71 11.64 -6.36 15.40
C SER A 71 11.07 -7.21 16.52
N TYR A 72 11.77 -7.30 17.64
CA TYR A 72 11.33 -8.00 18.84
C TYR A 72 11.06 -7.04 20.01
N ASP A 73 11.01 -5.75 19.72
CA ASP A 73 10.90 -4.65 20.68
C ASP A 73 9.97 -3.52 20.20
N ASN A 74 8.85 -3.89 19.58
CA ASN A 74 7.85 -2.94 19.03
C ASN A 74 8.44 -1.92 18.04
N GLY A 75 9.43 -2.33 17.23
CA GLY A 75 10.01 -1.49 16.17
C GLY A 75 11.11 -0.55 16.64
N GLN A 76 11.62 -0.70 17.86
CA GLN A 76 12.73 0.11 18.36
C GLN A 76 14.04 -0.26 17.68
N SER A 77 14.27 -1.56 17.44
CA SER A 77 15.37 -2.10 16.66
C SER A 77 14.89 -3.16 15.66
N TRP A 78 15.71 -3.44 14.65
CA TRP A 78 15.35 -4.34 13.55
C TRP A 78 16.51 -5.31 13.25
N ASP A 79 16.20 -6.58 13.17
CA ASP A 79 17.13 -7.63 12.77
C ASP A 79 17.26 -7.65 11.25
N ILE A 80 18.31 -6.96 10.77
CA ILE A 80 18.61 -6.84 9.35
C ILE A 80 19.49 -8.01 8.88
N GLU A 81 20.33 -8.55 9.79
CA GLU A 81 21.28 -9.62 9.47
C GLU A 81 20.58 -10.92 9.11
N ASN A 82 19.44 -11.21 9.74
CA ASN A 82 18.61 -12.38 9.49
C ASN A 82 17.42 -12.08 8.59
N ALA A 83 17.54 -11.11 7.69
CA ALA A 83 16.47 -10.77 6.76
C ALA A 83 16.10 -11.95 5.86
N ALA A 84 14.81 -12.29 5.80
CA ALA A 84 14.30 -13.22 4.81
C ALA A 84 14.06 -12.49 3.48
N GLN A 85 14.18 -13.22 2.37
CA GLN A 85 13.94 -12.68 1.04
C GLN A 85 13.03 -13.59 0.24
N MET A 86 12.10 -13.01 -0.49
CA MET A 86 11.20 -13.75 -1.36
C MET A 86 10.94 -13.02 -2.68
N GLY A 87 10.53 -13.79 -3.69
CA GLY A 87 10.20 -13.25 -5.01
C GLY A 87 11.46 -12.87 -5.78
N ALA A 88 11.87 -13.66 -6.74
CA ALA A 88 12.95 -13.33 -7.65
C ALA A 88 12.41 -12.60 -8.88
N GLY A 89 13.01 -11.45 -9.22
CA GLY A 89 12.86 -10.88 -10.55
C GLY A 89 11.60 -10.08 -10.81
N GLY A 90 10.98 -9.41 -9.81
CA GLY A 90 9.87 -8.54 -10.12
C GLY A 90 8.85 -8.27 -9.03
N GLY A 91 9.08 -8.74 -7.80
CA GLY A 91 8.22 -8.38 -6.67
C GLY A 91 8.24 -6.88 -6.41
N GLN A 92 7.07 -6.25 -6.36
CA GLN A 92 6.97 -4.81 -6.12
C GLN A 92 6.48 -4.49 -4.71
N GLU A 93 5.37 -5.08 -4.29
CA GLU A 93 4.75 -4.85 -2.99
C GLU A 93 4.24 -6.16 -2.41
N LEU A 94 4.32 -6.30 -1.09
CA LEU A 94 3.73 -7.41 -0.35
C LEU A 94 2.85 -6.87 0.76
N GLY A 95 1.55 -6.96 0.60
CA GLY A 95 0.58 -6.71 1.67
C GLY A 95 0.47 -7.94 2.56
N LEU A 96 0.76 -7.80 3.85
CA LEU A 96 0.79 -8.89 4.83
C LEU A 96 -0.51 -8.96 5.65
N ILE A 97 -0.83 -10.15 6.14
CA ILE A 97 -1.86 -10.39 7.15
C ILE A 97 -1.41 -11.50 8.10
N TYR A 98 -1.64 -11.34 9.40
CA TYR A 98 -1.36 -12.34 10.42
C TYR A 98 -2.63 -13.04 10.89
N PHE A 99 -2.63 -14.36 10.89
CA PHE A 99 -3.78 -15.20 11.28
C PHE A 99 -3.62 -15.82 12.67
N GLY A 100 -2.53 -15.50 13.39
CA GLY A 100 -2.17 -16.16 14.63
C GLY A 100 -1.42 -17.47 14.45
N LYS A 101 -0.78 -17.95 15.54
CA LYS A 101 -0.07 -19.23 15.59
C LYS A 101 0.97 -19.41 14.48
N GLY A 102 1.70 -18.34 14.16
CA GLY A 102 2.75 -18.35 13.16
C GLY A 102 2.29 -18.31 11.70
N LYS A 103 0.99 -18.24 11.43
CA LYS A 103 0.47 -18.18 10.06
C LYS A 103 0.44 -16.76 9.56
N VAL A 104 1.13 -16.52 8.45
CA VAL A 104 1.17 -15.21 7.76
C VAL A 104 0.75 -15.42 6.31
N GLY A 105 -0.18 -14.62 5.84
CA GLY A 105 -0.55 -14.54 4.42
C GLY A 105 0.00 -13.27 3.79
N GLY A 106 0.15 -13.30 2.47
CA GLY A 106 0.62 -12.13 1.73
C GLY A 106 0.04 -12.03 0.32
N ALA A 107 -0.38 -10.83 -0.06
CA ALA A 107 -0.75 -10.49 -1.42
C ALA A 107 0.41 -9.76 -2.09
N LEU A 108 1.09 -10.43 -3.01
CA LEU A 108 2.27 -9.95 -3.73
C LEU A 108 1.84 -9.35 -5.08
N ALA A 109 2.28 -8.13 -5.38
CA ALA A 109 2.26 -7.61 -6.74
C ALA A 109 3.47 -8.16 -7.50
N ALA A 110 3.23 -9.04 -8.47
CA ALA A 110 4.26 -9.74 -9.22
C ALA A 110 4.39 -9.20 -10.66
N HIS A 111 5.62 -8.93 -11.06
CA HIS A 111 5.99 -8.54 -12.43
C HIS A 111 6.99 -9.52 -13.00
N GLU A 112 7.00 -9.64 -14.31
CA GLU A 112 8.02 -10.36 -15.07
C GLU A 112 8.81 -9.37 -15.92
N VAL A 113 10.13 -9.38 -15.79
CA VAL A 113 10.99 -8.59 -16.67
C VAL A 113 11.14 -9.34 -17.99
N VAL A 114 10.81 -8.68 -19.08
CA VAL A 114 10.83 -9.28 -20.43
C VAL A 114 11.95 -8.67 -21.28
N PRO A 115 12.56 -9.45 -22.20
CA PRO A 115 13.53 -8.91 -23.16
C PRO A 115 12.91 -7.79 -24.01
N VAL A 116 13.67 -6.73 -24.27
CA VAL A 116 13.18 -5.54 -25.01
C VAL A 116 12.53 -5.92 -26.34
N GLY A 117 13.16 -6.79 -27.13
CA GLY A 117 12.62 -7.21 -28.41
C GLY A 117 11.32 -8.05 -28.34
N GLU A 118 11.15 -8.81 -27.29
CA GLU A 118 9.92 -9.59 -27.03
C GLU A 118 8.80 -8.69 -26.53
N GLY A 119 9.11 -7.76 -25.62
CA GLY A 119 8.15 -6.80 -25.11
C GLY A 119 7.58 -5.90 -26.21
N GLN A 120 8.40 -5.47 -27.18
CA GLN A 120 7.94 -4.70 -28.35
C GLN A 120 6.94 -5.49 -29.19
N ARG A 121 7.22 -6.77 -29.43
CA ARG A 121 6.34 -7.67 -30.19
C ARG A 121 5.03 -7.95 -29.47
N ALA A 122 5.07 -8.06 -28.16
CA ALA A 122 3.88 -8.28 -27.32
C ALA A 122 3.05 -7.02 -27.08
N GLY A 123 3.51 -5.83 -27.47
CA GLY A 123 2.81 -4.57 -27.26
C GLY A 123 2.71 -4.17 -25.78
N ILE A 124 3.71 -4.52 -25.00
CA ILE A 124 3.73 -4.25 -23.55
C ILE A 124 3.83 -2.73 -23.29
N ALA A 125 2.89 -2.22 -22.51
CA ALA A 125 2.60 -0.78 -22.38
C ALA A 125 3.74 0.05 -21.77
N HIS A 126 4.61 -0.46 -20.95
CA HIS A 126 5.62 0.33 -20.22
C HIS A 126 7.05 0.19 -20.77
N MET A 127 7.19 -0.39 -21.96
CA MET A 127 8.49 -0.68 -22.56
C MET A 127 9.40 0.53 -22.77
N HIS A 128 8.82 1.64 -23.19
CA HIS A 128 9.57 2.85 -23.55
C HIS A 128 9.97 3.71 -22.35
N GLU A 129 9.37 3.45 -21.19
CA GLU A 129 9.59 4.23 -19.98
C GLU A 129 10.63 3.61 -19.04
N HIS A 130 11.05 2.35 -19.29
CA HIS A 130 11.88 1.58 -18.38
C HIS A 130 13.08 0.93 -19.10
N GLU A 131 14.22 0.95 -18.44
CA GLU A 131 15.41 0.22 -18.86
C GLU A 131 15.15 -1.30 -18.89
N TYR A 132 14.33 -1.77 -17.95
CA TYR A 132 13.86 -3.16 -17.89
C TYR A 132 12.35 -3.18 -18.12
N PRO A 133 11.91 -3.40 -19.36
CA PRO A 133 10.49 -3.54 -19.66
C PRO A 133 9.91 -4.74 -18.93
N PHE A 134 8.66 -4.63 -18.51
CA PHE A 134 8.02 -5.69 -17.72
C PHE A 134 6.60 -5.96 -18.19
N ASP A 135 6.17 -7.19 -18.00
CA ASP A 135 4.78 -7.59 -18.02
C ASP A 135 4.25 -7.71 -16.58
N ASN A 136 3.02 -7.29 -16.37
CA ASN A 136 2.35 -7.47 -15.10
C ASN A 136 1.84 -8.90 -15.00
N VAL A 137 2.46 -9.72 -14.16
CA VAL A 137 1.99 -11.09 -13.88
C VAL A 137 0.65 -11.02 -13.17
N GLY A 138 0.56 -10.21 -12.11
CA GLY A 138 -0.67 -10.02 -11.37
C GLY A 138 -0.50 -10.09 -9.87
N GLY A 139 -1.64 -10.24 -9.16
CA GLY A 139 -1.68 -10.48 -7.73
C GLY A 139 -1.46 -11.96 -7.43
N VAL A 140 -0.40 -12.26 -6.65
CA VAL A 140 -0.06 -13.62 -6.22
C VAL A 140 -0.25 -13.72 -4.73
N TRP A 141 -1.05 -14.71 -4.30
CA TRP A 141 -1.19 -15.05 -2.89
C TRP A 141 -0.09 -16.01 -2.46
N CYS A 142 0.58 -15.70 -1.38
CA CYS A 142 1.60 -16.54 -0.77
C CYS A 142 1.40 -16.61 0.75
N TRP A 143 1.96 -17.63 1.39
CA TRP A 143 1.80 -17.82 2.82
C TRP A 143 2.96 -18.52 3.47
N SER A 144 3.04 -18.39 4.79
CA SER A 144 4.03 -18.95 5.69
C SER A 144 3.32 -19.55 6.89
N ASP A 145 3.83 -20.69 7.40
CA ASP A 145 3.37 -21.34 8.63
C ASP A 145 4.32 -21.10 9.82
N ASN A 146 5.36 -20.32 9.64
CA ASN A 146 6.41 -20.12 10.61
C ASN A 146 6.77 -18.63 10.77
N TYR A 147 5.76 -17.80 11.02
CA TYR A 147 5.91 -16.35 11.26
C TYR A 147 6.54 -15.57 10.10
N GLY A 148 6.49 -16.06 8.85
CA GLY A 148 7.11 -15.43 7.70
C GLY A 148 8.62 -15.65 7.59
N LEU A 149 9.20 -16.64 8.32
CA LEU A 149 10.62 -17.02 8.18
C LEU A 149 10.87 -17.72 6.85
N THR A 150 9.95 -18.57 6.43
CA THR A 150 9.97 -19.19 5.09
C THR A 150 8.59 -19.10 4.45
N TRP A 151 8.56 -19.00 3.14
CA TRP A 151 7.34 -18.84 2.37
C TRP A 151 7.15 -20.04 1.43
N ARG A 152 5.92 -20.52 1.36
CA ARG A 152 5.56 -21.69 0.53
C ARG A 152 5.27 -21.26 -0.89
N VAL A 153 6.31 -21.17 -1.72
CA VAL A 153 6.21 -20.77 -3.11
C VAL A 153 5.41 -21.78 -3.95
N GLU A 154 5.54 -23.08 -3.64
CA GLU A 154 4.83 -24.17 -4.31
C GLU A 154 3.30 -24.14 -4.09
N HIS A 155 2.84 -23.37 -3.13
CA HIS A 155 1.42 -23.15 -2.84
C HIS A 155 0.95 -21.74 -3.18
N SER A 156 1.78 -20.98 -3.90
CA SER A 156 1.39 -19.63 -4.36
C SER A 156 0.27 -19.72 -5.40
N THR A 157 -0.72 -18.86 -5.27
CA THR A 157 -1.88 -18.83 -6.16
C THR A 157 -1.97 -17.49 -6.87
N LEU A 158 -1.98 -17.49 -8.21
CA LEU A 158 -2.33 -16.30 -8.98
C LEU A 158 -3.84 -16.02 -8.77
N PHE A 159 -4.16 -15.00 -7.99
CA PHE A 159 -5.54 -14.65 -7.67
C PHE A 159 -6.11 -13.53 -8.54
N ALA A 160 -5.26 -12.74 -9.17
CA ALA A 160 -5.65 -11.59 -9.97
C ALA A 160 -4.74 -11.43 -11.18
N ASP A 161 -5.08 -12.09 -12.31
CA ASP A 161 -4.31 -12.05 -13.54
C ASP A 161 -4.21 -10.62 -14.09
N LYS A 162 -2.98 -10.18 -14.43
CA LYS A 162 -2.67 -8.85 -14.98
C LYS A 162 -3.13 -7.66 -14.13
N MET A 163 -3.47 -7.88 -12.85
CA MET A 163 -3.89 -6.84 -11.92
C MET A 163 -2.81 -6.59 -10.87
N GLN A 164 -2.73 -5.34 -10.39
CA GLN A 164 -1.78 -4.96 -9.34
C GLN A 164 -2.44 -5.03 -7.96
N SER A 165 -1.74 -5.60 -6.97
CA SER A 165 -2.12 -5.53 -5.56
C SER A 165 -1.12 -4.64 -4.83
N CYS A 166 -1.59 -3.57 -4.19
CA CYS A 166 -0.74 -2.67 -3.39
C CYS A 166 -1.30 -2.44 -1.98
N ALA A 167 -2.39 -3.11 -1.64
CA ALA A 167 -3.02 -3.03 -0.34
C ALA A 167 -2.85 -4.35 0.43
N PRO A 168 -2.85 -4.30 1.77
CA PRO A 168 -2.93 -5.50 2.57
C PRO A 168 -4.24 -6.25 2.30
N PRO A 169 -4.23 -7.58 2.44
CA PRO A 169 -5.45 -8.38 2.53
C PRO A 169 -6.28 -7.96 3.74
N VAL A 170 -7.59 -8.12 3.63
CA VAL A 170 -8.52 -7.95 4.76
C VAL A 170 -9.20 -9.28 5.03
N GLN A 171 -9.18 -9.71 6.29
CA GLN A 171 -10.01 -10.81 6.77
C GLN A 171 -11.27 -10.21 7.38
N LEU A 172 -12.42 -10.58 6.83
CA LEU A 172 -13.70 -10.19 7.38
C LEU A 172 -14.01 -10.93 8.69
N SER A 173 -14.94 -10.41 9.45
CA SER A 173 -15.38 -10.99 10.72
C SER A 173 -15.91 -12.42 10.61
N ASP A 174 -16.36 -12.85 9.42
CA ASP A 174 -16.79 -14.22 9.09
C ASP A 174 -15.65 -15.13 8.59
N GLY A 175 -14.41 -14.62 8.53
CA GLY A 175 -13.23 -15.35 8.09
C GLY A 175 -12.93 -15.29 6.59
N VAL A 176 -13.79 -14.69 5.79
CA VAL A 176 -13.57 -14.48 4.35
C VAL A 176 -12.38 -13.54 4.14
N LEU A 177 -11.51 -13.88 3.17
CA LEU A 177 -10.39 -13.03 2.78
C LEU A 177 -10.76 -12.21 1.55
N LEU A 178 -10.45 -10.92 1.62
CA LEU A 178 -10.61 -9.98 0.52
C LEU A 178 -9.27 -9.34 0.16
N VAL A 179 -8.98 -9.20 -1.14
CA VAL A 179 -7.84 -8.44 -1.64
C VAL A 179 -8.31 -7.48 -2.72
N PRO A 180 -8.16 -6.16 -2.51
CA PRO A 180 -8.42 -5.18 -3.54
C PRO A 180 -7.22 -5.10 -4.51
N THR A 181 -7.52 -4.99 -5.80
CA THR A 181 -6.54 -4.84 -6.88
C THR A 181 -6.95 -3.73 -7.83
N TYR A 182 -6.05 -3.35 -8.72
CA TYR A 182 -6.38 -2.40 -9.79
C TYR A 182 -5.67 -2.77 -11.08
N GLY A 183 -6.26 -2.36 -12.19
CA GLY A 183 -5.70 -2.60 -13.52
C GLY A 183 -6.74 -2.40 -14.61
N ALA A 184 -6.31 -2.63 -15.84
CA ALA A 184 -7.18 -2.66 -17.00
C ALA A 184 -7.91 -4.00 -17.07
N VAL A 185 -9.22 -3.99 -17.21
CA VAL A 185 -10.02 -5.20 -17.35
C VAL A 185 -10.29 -5.48 -18.82
N GLY A 186 -9.89 -6.64 -19.32
CA GLY A 186 -10.04 -7.04 -20.71
C GLY A 186 -9.30 -6.08 -21.66
N ARG A 187 -10.02 -5.49 -22.61
CA ARG A 187 -9.46 -4.54 -23.59
C ARG A 187 -9.56 -3.07 -23.15
N ALA A 188 -9.86 -2.81 -21.88
CA ALA A 188 -9.98 -1.43 -21.39
C ALA A 188 -8.63 -0.71 -21.41
N THR A 189 -8.66 0.58 -21.76
CA THR A 189 -7.50 1.49 -21.72
C THR A 189 -7.45 2.32 -20.43
N PHE A 190 -8.20 1.90 -19.41
CA PHE A 190 -8.32 2.58 -18.12
C PHE A 190 -8.30 1.58 -16.98
N SER A 191 -7.79 2.00 -15.85
CA SER A 191 -7.70 1.19 -14.65
C SER A 191 -8.98 1.28 -13.82
N SER A 192 -9.45 0.14 -13.33
CA SER A 192 -10.55 -0.01 -12.39
C SER A 192 -10.06 -0.69 -11.11
N ALA A 193 -10.72 -0.41 -9.99
CA ALA A 193 -10.50 -1.10 -8.74
C ALA A 193 -11.40 -2.35 -8.68
N ILE A 194 -10.79 -3.49 -8.42
CA ILE A 194 -11.44 -4.81 -8.44
C ILE A 194 -11.22 -5.49 -7.08
N LEU A 195 -12.22 -6.23 -6.63
CA LEU A 195 -12.16 -7.03 -5.42
C LEU A 195 -12.09 -8.52 -5.73
N HIS A 196 -11.19 -9.21 -5.05
CA HIS A 196 -11.05 -10.66 -5.10
C HIS A 196 -11.34 -11.25 -3.74
N ARG A 197 -11.95 -12.47 -3.73
CA ARG A 197 -12.39 -13.17 -2.54
C ARG A 197 -11.84 -14.59 -2.49
N SER A 198 -11.48 -15.02 -1.27
CA SER A 198 -11.25 -16.41 -0.91
C SER A 198 -12.07 -16.77 0.32
N THR A 199 -12.71 -17.94 0.31
CA THR A 199 -13.49 -18.50 1.43
C THR A 199 -12.82 -19.71 2.06
N ASP A 200 -11.60 -20.06 1.60
CA ASP A 200 -10.89 -21.28 2.00
C ASP A 200 -9.46 -20.99 2.51
N GLY A 201 -9.26 -19.78 3.06
CA GLY A 201 -7.98 -19.34 3.63
C GLY A 201 -6.90 -19.04 2.59
N GLY A 202 -7.29 -18.60 1.40
CA GLY A 202 -6.38 -18.20 0.33
C GLY A 202 -5.98 -19.32 -0.63
N ARG A 203 -6.54 -20.52 -0.52
CA ARG A 203 -6.23 -21.64 -1.43
C ARG A 203 -6.82 -21.41 -2.82
N THR A 204 -8.06 -20.94 -2.86
CA THR A 204 -8.71 -20.57 -4.12
C THR A 204 -9.26 -19.14 -4.05
N TRP A 205 -9.29 -18.48 -5.21
CA TRP A 205 -9.71 -17.10 -5.32
C TRP A 205 -10.65 -16.91 -6.51
N SER A 206 -11.57 -15.97 -6.34
CA SER A 206 -12.45 -15.52 -7.42
C SER A 206 -12.57 -14.00 -7.41
N LYS A 207 -12.77 -13.42 -8.59
CA LYS A 207 -13.22 -12.02 -8.67
C LYS A 207 -14.60 -11.91 -8.02
N LEU A 208 -14.75 -11.03 -7.03
CA LEU A 208 -16.00 -10.76 -6.37
C LEU A 208 -16.76 -9.63 -7.07
N ALA A 209 -16.16 -8.43 -7.13
CA ALA A 209 -16.84 -7.24 -7.61
C ALA A 209 -15.89 -6.24 -8.29
N THR A 210 -16.48 -5.26 -8.95
CA THR A 210 -15.80 -4.01 -9.31
C THR A 210 -16.09 -2.97 -8.23
N ILE A 211 -15.07 -2.60 -7.45
CA ILE A 211 -15.18 -1.59 -6.39
C ILE A 211 -15.46 -0.22 -7.00
N ALA A 212 -14.64 0.16 -8.00
CA ALA A 212 -14.77 1.44 -8.70
C ALA A 212 -14.40 1.29 -10.16
N GLN A 213 -15.34 1.59 -11.04
CA GLN A 213 -15.19 1.48 -12.48
C GLN A 213 -14.49 2.71 -13.04
N GLY A 214 -13.33 2.52 -13.66
CA GLY A 214 -12.64 3.54 -14.43
C GLY A 214 -13.42 4.00 -15.65
N ARG A 215 -12.98 5.10 -16.28
CA ARG A 215 -13.61 5.67 -17.48
C ARG A 215 -12.56 6.10 -18.50
N PRO A 216 -12.74 5.80 -19.78
CA PRO A 216 -11.81 6.18 -20.82
C PRO A 216 -11.52 7.68 -20.80
N LYS A 217 -10.25 8.06 -20.96
CA LYS A 217 -9.76 9.46 -21.09
C LYS A 217 -10.14 10.40 -19.94
N THR A 218 -10.67 9.87 -18.83
CA THR A 218 -11.09 10.71 -17.71
C THR A 218 -10.60 10.18 -16.36
N ARG A 219 -10.90 8.94 -16.00
CA ARG A 219 -10.67 8.50 -14.63
C ARG A 219 -10.12 7.09 -14.55
N HIS A 220 -9.00 6.97 -13.84
CA HIS A 220 -8.37 5.73 -13.49
C HIS A 220 -8.40 5.57 -11.97
N TYR A 221 -8.93 4.47 -11.48
CA TYR A 221 -8.87 4.10 -10.07
C TYR A 221 -7.68 3.20 -9.84
N HIS A 222 -6.77 3.66 -8.97
CA HIS A 222 -5.54 3.00 -8.62
C HIS A 222 -5.50 2.71 -7.13
N GLU A 223 -4.68 1.75 -6.75
CA GLU A 223 -4.24 1.53 -5.36
C GLU A 223 -5.40 1.56 -4.35
N PRO A 224 -6.48 0.78 -4.58
CA PRO A 224 -7.59 0.72 -3.64
C PRO A 224 -7.14 0.13 -2.31
N VAL A 225 -7.66 0.67 -1.21
CA VAL A 225 -7.60 0.06 0.11
C VAL A 225 -9.02 -0.11 0.61
N ILE A 226 -9.29 -1.20 1.31
CA ILE A 226 -10.57 -1.48 1.94
C ILE A 226 -10.40 -1.75 3.43
N LEU A 227 -11.44 -1.49 4.21
CA LEU A 227 -11.49 -1.73 5.64
C LEU A 227 -12.90 -2.17 6.04
N GLU A 228 -13.03 -3.23 6.85
CA GLU A 228 -14.31 -3.61 7.46
C GLU A 228 -14.61 -2.69 8.66
N LEU A 229 -15.67 -1.92 8.56
CA LEU A 229 -16.16 -1.02 9.61
C LEU A 229 -17.00 -1.77 10.65
N ALA A 230 -17.88 -2.63 10.15
CA ALA A 230 -18.74 -3.54 10.89
C ALA A 230 -19.01 -4.78 10.01
N PRO A 231 -19.52 -5.90 10.54
CA PRO A 231 -19.82 -7.09 9.74
C PRO A 231 -20.60 -6.76 8.47
N GLY A 232 -20.00 -7.04 7.31
CA GLY A 232 -20.58 -6.76 5.99
C GLY A 232 -20.49 -5.30 5.51
N HIS A 233 -20.11 -4.37 6.36
CA HIS A 233 -19.95 -2.95 6.00
C HIS A 233 -18.48 -2.63 5.73
N LEU A 234 -18.14 -2.29 4.49
CA LEU A 234 -16.78 -1.98 4.06
C LEU A 234 -16.67 -0.52 3.60
N LEU A 235 -15.56 0.11 3.94
CA LEU A 235 -15.10 1.37 3.38
C LEU A 235 -14.03 1.09 2.33
N GLY A 236 -14.12 1.72 1.15
CA GLY A 236 -13.09 1.75 0.13
C GLY A 236 -12.52 3.15 -0.05
N LEU A 237 -11.19 3.27 -0.11
CA LEU A 237 -10.50 4.50 -0.54
C LEU A 237 -9.61 4.21 -1.75
N HIS A 238 -9.56 5.18 -2.67
CA HIS A 238 -8.85 5.06 -3.94
C HIS A 238 -7.97 6.26 -4.22
N ARG A 239 -6.76 6.00 -4.67
CA ARG A 239 -6.00 6.98 -5.43
C ARG A 239 -6.61 7.09 -6.82
N VAL A 240 -6.83 8.32 -7.29
CA VAL A 240 -7.42 8.54 -8.61
C VAL A 240 -6.49 9.38 -9.47
N ALA A 241 -6.25 8.92 -10.70
CA ALA A 241 -5.67 9.71 -11.76
C ALA A 241 -6.78 10.17 -12.70
N ASP A 242 -7.01 11.47 -12.75
CA ASP A 242 -7.95 12.12 -13.65
C ASP A 242 -7.23 13.25 -14.38
N PRO A 243 -7.04 13.18 -15.71
CA PRO A 243 -6.36 14.22 -16.48
C PRO A 243 -7.04 15.60 -16.38
N LYS A 244 -8.32 15.63 -16.01
CA LYS A 244 -9.10 16.87 -15.84
C LYS A 244 -9.06 17.40 -14.41
N ASP A 245 -8.57 16.59 -13.45
CA ASP A 245 -8.48 16.97 -12.05
C ASP A 245 -7.10 16.61 -11.48
N SER A 246 -6.17 17.52 -11.60
CA SER A 246 -4.79 17.37 -11.11
C SER A 246 -4.64 17.56 -9.60
N ARG A 247 -5.74 17.71 -8.85
CA ARG A 247 -5.68 17.95 -7.39
C ARG A 247 -5.13 16.74 -6.62
N GLY A 248 -5.28 15.51 -7.18
CA GLY A 248 -4.79 14.30 -6.54
C GLY A 248 -5.56 13.94 -5.27
N LEU A 249 -6.87 14.19 -5.27
CA LEU A 249 -7.76 13.87 -4.16
C LEU A 249 -8.05 12.38 -4.12
N PHE A 250 -8.18 11.82 -2.90
CA PHE A 250 -8.72 10.48 -2.74
C PHE A 250 -10.22 10.46 -3.05
N TRP A 251 -10.69 9.30 -3.46
CA TRP A 251 -12.12 9.01 -3.63
C TRP A 251 -12.51 7.87 -2.71
N ARG A 252 -13.73 7.90 -2.19
CA ARG A 252 -14.28 6.89 -1.29
C ARG A 252 -15.56 6.28 -1.83
N ASN A 253 -15.87 5.07 -1.41
CA ASN A 253 -17.17 4.44 -1.56
C ASN A 253 -17.35 3.35 -0.49
N GLU A 254 -18.54 2.78 -0.40
CA GLU A 254 -18.90 1.81 0.62
C GLU A 254 -19.61 0.61 0.02
N SER A 255 -19.49 -0.52 0.72
CA SER A 255 -20.31 -1.72 0.52
C SER A 255 -21.00 -2.07 1.81
N PHE A 256 -22.25 -2.55 1.73
CA PHE A 256 -23.06 -2.98 2.87
C PHE A 256 -23.43 -4.47 2.80
N ASP A 257 -22.77 -5.23 1.94
CA ASP A 257 -23.01 -6.62 1.62
C ASP A 257 -21.71 -7.43 1.46
N SER A 258 -20.73 -7.18 2.32
CA SER A 258 -19.43 -7.85 2.32
C SER A 258 -18.62 -7.70 1.01
N GLY A 259 -18.84 -6.61 0.27
CA GLY A 259 -18.12 -6.28 -0.95
C GLY A 259 -18.76 -6.76 -2.24
N GLU A 260 -19.96 -7.35 -2.21
CA GLU A 260 -20.68 -7.80 -3.42
C GLU A 260 -21.10 -6.61 -4.29
N THR A 261 -21.61 -5.54 -3.66
CA THR A 261 -21.97 -4.29 -4.35
C THR A 261 -21.33 -3.07 -3.67
N TRP A 262 -21.13 -2.02 -4.45
CA TRP A 262 -20.47 -0.80 -4.00
C TRP A 262 -21.23 0.45 -4.41
N THR A 263 -21.29 1.40 -3.50
CA THR A 263 -21.86 2.73 -3.81
C THR A 263 -21.02 3.44 -4.86
N LYS A 264 -21.59 4.46 -5.49
CA LYS A 264 -20.85 5.29 -6.45
C LYS A 264 -19.71 6.00 -5.72
N PRO A 265 -18.46 5.97 -6.26
CA PRO A 265 -17.35 6.68 -5.65
C PRO A 265 -17.57 8.19 -5.60
N GLU A 266 -17.20 8.78 -4.45
CA GLU A 266 -17.28 10.20 -4.14
C GLU A 266 -15.89 10.76 -3.81
N VAL A 267 -15.67 12.02 -4.13
CA VAL A 267 -14.40 12.70 -3.85
C VAL A 267 -14.31 13.05 -2.37
N THR A 268 -13.14 12.84 -1.78
CA THR A 268 -12.81 13.34 -0.44
C THR A 268 -12.12 14.69 -0.51
N ALA A 269 -11.93 15.34 0.63
CA ALA A 269 -11.14 16.55 0.72
C ALA A 269 -9.61 16.29 0.84
N ILE A 270 -9.17 15.05 1.03
CA ILE A 270 -7.76 14.69 1.25
C ILE A 270 -6.98 14.68 -0.06
N ARG A 271 -5.96 15.52 -0.13
CA ARG A 271 -5.02 15.61 -1.24
C ARG A 271 -3.73 14.83 -0.96
N SER A 272 -3.43 13.84 -1.78
CA SER A 272 -2.26 12.97 -1.59
C SER A 272 -1.40 12.79 -2.84
N GLY A 273 -1.95 12.19 -3.88
CA GLY A 273 -1.19 11.73 -5.06
C GLY A 273 -0.42 10.42 -4.84
N ALA A 274 -0.54 9.79 -3.65
CA ALA A 274 0.05 8.49 -3.32
C ALA A 274 -1.02 7.51 -2.83
N CYS A 275 -0.61 6.28 -2.50
CA CYS A 275 -1.50 5.24 -1.99
C CYS A 275 -2.05 5.59 -0.59
N PRO A 276 -3.36 5.47 -0.34
CA PRO A 276 -3.92 5.58 1.00
C PRO A 276 -3.63 4.33 1.83
N ARG A 277 -3.59 4.48 3.16
CA ARG A 277 -3.59 3.36 4.11
C ARG A 277 -4.54 3.66 5.27
N LEU A 278 -5.39 2.69 5.58
CA LEU A 278 -6.40 2.77 6.63
C LEU A 278 -6.02 1.86 7.80
N LEU A 279 -6.25 2.35 9.01
CA LEU A 279 -6.19 1.59 10.25
C LEU A 279 -7.41 1.94 11.08
N LYS A 280 -8.16 0.93 11.55
CA LYS A 280 -9.19 1.10 12.57
C LYS A 280 -8.50 1.06 13.93
N LEU A 281 -8.60 2.13 14.67
CA LEU A 281 -8.03 2.27 16.00
C LEU A 281 -8.86 1.50 17.03
N ARG A 282 -8.26 1.18 18.18
CA ARG A 282 -8.95 0.49 19.28
C ARG A 282 -10.13 1.27 19.85
N ASP A 283 -10.08 2.59 19.76
CA ASP A 283 -11.19 3.47 20.17
C ASP A 283 -12.31 3.60 19.13
N GLY A 284 -12.15 2.95 17.97
CA GLY A 284 -13.13 2.91 16.89
C GLY A 284 -12.94 3.99 15.84
N ARG A 285 -12.11 5.02 16.06
CA ARG A 285 -11.77 6.01 15.03
C ARG A 285 -10.99 5.38 13.88
N LEU A 286 -11.01 6.02 12.73
CA LEU A 286 -10.22 5.60 11.59
C LEU A 286 -9.02 6.52 11.42
N LEU A 287 -7.85 5.91 11.28
CA LEU A 287 -6.62 6.59 10.92
C LEU A 287 -6.35 6.37 9.42
N LEU A 288 -6.22 7.47 8.68
CA LEU A 288 -5.72 7.49 7.32
C LEU A 288 -4.29 8.03 7.33
N THR A 289 -3.33 7.23 6.86
CA THR A 289 -1.97 7.69 6.62
C THR A 289 -1.67 7.69 5.13
N TYR A 290 -0.93 8.70 4.66
CA TYR A 290 -0.68 8.89 3.23
C TYR A 290 0.55 9.74 2.95
N GLY A 291 1.23 9.45 1.84
CA GLY A 291 2.26 10.32 1.30
C GLY A 291 1.64 11.48 0.53
N ARG A 292 1.97 12.71 0.89
CA ARG A 292 1.59 13.89 0.11
C ARG A 292 2.66 14.19 -0.93
N ARG A 293 2.33 14.00 -2.21
CA ARG A 293 3.23 14.21 -3.36
C ARG A 293 3.11 15.60 -3.99
N PHE A 294 2.60 16.55 -3.23
CA PHE A 294 2.49 17.96 -3.50
C PHE A 294 3.13 18.73 -2.34
N GLU A 295 3.68 19.93 -2.62
CA GLU A 295 4.23 20.74 -1.53
C GLU A 295 3.14 21.16 -0.50
N PRO A 296 3.49 21.12 0.78
CA PRO A 296 4.71 20.57 1.39
C PRO A 296 4.74 19.05 1.34
N PHE A 297 5.84 18.48 0.81
CA PHE A 297 6.01 17.03 0.71
C PHE A 297 6.16 16.38 2.08
N GLY A 298 5.61 15.18 2.25
CA GLY A 298 5.77 14.44 3.49
C GLY A 298 4.77 13.30 3.69
N LEU A 299 4.96 12.60 4.79
CA LEU A 299 4.01 11.63 5.31
C LEU A 299 3.04 12.33 6.25
N TYR A 300 1.76 12.14 6.03
CA TYR A 300 0.68 12.76 6.78
C TYR A 300 -0.29 11.73 7.33
N ALA A 301 -1.04 12.15 8.34
CA ALA A 301 -2.14 11.41 8.92
C ALA A 301 -3.37 12.29 9.09
N SER A 302 -4.56 11.70 8.95
CA SER A 302 -5.86 12.31 9.25
C SER A 302 -6.73 11.32 9.99
N LEU A 303 -7.62 11.81 10.85
CA LEU A 303 -8.57 11.00 11.60
C LEU A 303 -9.99 11.21 11.08
N SER A 304 -10.78 10.15 11.18
CA SER A 304 -12.22 10.18 10.98
C SER A 304 -12.92 9.58 12.21
N GLU A 305 -13.97 10.25 12.68
CA GLU A 305 -14.82 9.84 13.79
C GLU A 305 -16.19 9.34 13.31
N ASP A 306 -16.43 9.38 12.00
CA ASP A 306 -17.70 9.08 11.34
C ASP A 306 -17.59 7.99 10.27
N ASN A 307 -16.74 6.98 10.53
CA ASN A 307 -16.52 5.85 9.63
C ASN A 307 -16.03 6.26 8.22
N GLY A 308 -15.18 7.30 8.13
CA GLY A 308 -14.58 7.74 6.88
C GLY A 308 -15.51 8.58 5.99
N GLN A 309 -16.65 9.06 6.52
CA GLN A 309 -17.51 10.01 5.82
C GLN A 309 -16.79 11.34 5.65
N THR A 310 -16.25 11.83 6.76
CA THR A 310 -15.38 13.03 6.78
C THR A 310 -14.06 12.72 7.45
N TRP A 311 -13.08 13.56 7.15
CA TRP A 311 -11.75 13.53 7.75
C TRP A 311 -11.52 14.89 8.40
N GLY A 312 -11.15 14.90 9.66
CA GLY A 312 -11.00 16.13 10.44
C GLY A 312 -10.19 17.20 9.71
N GLU A 313 -10.42 18.48 10.01
CA GLU A 313 -9.82 19.64 9.35
C GLU A 313 -8.28 19.71 9.48
N THR A 314 -7.70 18.92 10.37
CA THR A 314 -6.25 18.86 10.59
C THR A 314 -5.66 17.59 10.01
N SER A 315 -4.64 17.75 9.17
CA SER A 315 -3.71 16.67 8.80
C SER A 315 -2.40 16.85 9.53
N TRP A 316 -1.95 15.78 10.22
CA TRP A 316 -0.72 15.82 11.00
C TRP A 316 0.47 15.39 10.15
N LEU A 317 1.48 16.24 10.08
CA LEU A 317 2.75 15.90 9.47
C LEU A 317 3.51 14.95 10.38
N LEU A 318 3.63 13.71 9.98
CA LEU A 318 4.41 12.67 10.66
C LEU A 318 5.90 12.80 10.32
N ARG A 319 6.22 12.99 9.05
CA ARG A 319 7.58 13.10 8.54
C ARG A 319 7.64 14.03 7.32
N PRO A 320 8.48 15.08 7.33
CA PRO A 320 8.76 15.85 6.11
C PRO A 320 9.56 15.02 5.10
N ALA A 321 9.38 15.27 3.82
CA ALA A 321 10.13 14.64 2.74
C ALA A 321 10.76 15.68 1.81
N PRO A 322 11.91 15.41 1.21
CA PRO A 322 12.60 16.37 0.32
C PRO A 322 11.92 16.49 -1.06
N ASN A 323 11.13 15.50 -1.45
CA ASN A 323 10.48 15.43 -2.76
C ASN A 323 9.29 14.45 -2.76
N ALA A 324 8.68 14.26 -3.93
CA ALA A 324 7.53 13.38 -4.13
C ALA A 324 7.86 11.87 -4.08
N ASN A 325 9.15 11.46 -4.08
CA ASN A 325 9.55 10.05 -4.00
C ASN A 325 9.50 9.55 -2.56
N GLN A 326 8.30 9.36 -2.06
CA GLN A 326 7.98 8.95 -0.69
C GLN A 326 6.53 8.43 -0.58
N GLY A 327 6.18 7.85 0.58
CA GLY A 327 4.82 7.44 0.92
C GLY A 327 4.68 5.95 1.10
N TYR A 328 3.52 5.41 0.72
CA TYR A 328 3.13 4.00 0.92
C TYR A 328 3.38 3.58 2.36
N SER A 329 2.68 4.27 3.25
CA SER A 329 2.79 4.05 4.69
C SER A 329 2.13 2.74 5.11
N SER A 330 2.53 2.24 6.26
CA SER A 330 1.83 1.19 6.99
C SER A 330 1.89 1.52 8.47
N SER A 331 0.75 1.43 9.16
CA SER A 331 0.63 1.84 10.56
C SER A 331 0.06 0.72 11.41
N ILE A 332 0.55 0.64 12.63
CA ILE A 332 -0.01 -0.21 13.71
C ILE A 332 -0.18 0.65 14.97
N GLU A 333 -1.18 0.31 15.77
CA GLU A 333 -1.39 0.86 17.11
C GLU A 333 -0.80 -0.11 18.12
N LEU A 334 0.27 0.30 18.81
CA LEU A 334 0.95 -0.48 19.83
C LEU A 334 0.13 -0.58 21.12
N ASP A 335 0.46 -1.51 22.00
CA ASP A 335 -0.33 -1.78 23.21
C ASP A 335 -0.41 -0.61 24.16
N ASP A 336 0.58 0.26 24.19
CA ASP A 336 0.61 1.51 24.96
C ASP A 336 -0.17 2.67 24.34
N GLY A 337 -0.86 2.43 23.20
CA GLY A 337 -1.61 3.45 22.45
C GLY A 337 -0.73 4.33 21.55
N GLN A 338 0.59 4.09 21.50
CA GLN A 338 1.46 4.75 20.53
C GLN A 338 1.20 4.20 19.14
N ILE A 339 1.22 5.07 18.14
CA ILE A 339 1.15 4.66 16.73
C ILE A 339 2.58 4.54 16.18
N PHE A 340 2.87 3.39 15.60
CA PHE A 340 4.07 3.18 14.80
C PHE A 340 3.71 3.18 13.32
N THR A 341 4.30 4.09 12.56
CA THR A 341 4.05 4.25 11.11
C THR A 341 5.34 4.11 10.35
N THR A 342 5.39 3.16 9.40
CA THR A 342 6.49 3.02 8.44
C THR A 342 6.16 3.71 7.13
N CYS A 343 7.18 4.18 6.42
CA CYS A 343 7.08 4.60 5.02
C CYS A 343 8.45 4.51 4.35
N TYR A 344 8.49 4.64 3.03
CA TYR A 344 9.76 4.90 2.37
C TYR A 344 9.95 6.40 2.15
N ALA A 345 11.19 6.84 2.26
CA ALA A 345 11.57 8.23 2.00
C ALA A 345 13.06 8.32 1.67
N GLN A 346 13.43 9.41 1.01
CA GLN A 346 14.82 9.74 0.74
C GLN A 346 15.44 10.44 1.94
N ASN A 347 16.65 10.02 2.32
CA ASN A 347 17.43 10.70 3.36
C ASN A 347 18.23 11.88 2.79
N SER A 348 19.00 12.60 3.66
CA SER A 348 19.81 13.75 3.27
C SER A 348 20.94 13.41 2.29
N ARG A 349 21.31 12.13 2.15
CA ARG A 349 22.32 11.64 1.19
C ARG A 349 21.71 11.17 -0.13
N GLY A 350 20.41 11.39 -0.34
CA GLY A 350 19.70 10.96 -1.55
C GLY A 350 19.46 9.44 -1.64
N ILE A 351 19.58 8.70 -0.52
CA ILE A 351 19.34 7.26 -0.47
C ILE A 351 17.87 7.06 -0.09
N THR A 352 17.13 6.30 -0.92
CA THR A 352 15.76 5.92 -0.61
C THR A 352 15.75 4.65 0.22
N GLY A 353 15.11 4.71 1.37
CA GLY A 353 15.05 3.62 2.33
C GLY A 353 13.78 3.62 3.16
N ILE A 354 13.73 2.72 4.12
CA ILE A 354 12.57 2.51 4.99
C ILE A 354 12.78 3.26 6.30
N THR A 355 11.76 4.02 6.69
CA THR A 355 11.74 4.83 7.91
C THR A 355 10.59 4.44 8.81
N GLY A 356 10.74 4.69 10.10
CA GLY A 356 9.70 4.59 11.12
C GLY A 356 9.42 5.95 11.77
N THR A 357 8.19 6.15 12.20
CA THR A 357 7.77 7.28 13.03
C THR A 357 6.89 6.75 14.15
N PHE A 358 7.32 6.97 15.37
CA PHE A 358 6.49 6.77 16.58
C PHE A 358 5.83 8.09 16.92
N TRP A 359 4.55 8.06 17.23
CA TRP A 359 3.80 9.26 17.54
C TRP A 359 2.52 8.92 18.30
N HIS A 360 1.89 9.91 18.90
CA HIS A 360 0.61 9.77 19.59
C HIS A 360 -0.46 10.52 18.84
N LEU A 361 -1.67 10.00 18.92
CA LEU A 361 -2.86 10.72 18.50
C LEU A 361 -2.98 12.01 19.34
N PRO A 362 -3.53 13.07 18.77
CA PRO A 362 -3.89 14.24 19.57
C PRO A 362 -4.99 13.85 20.57
N ASP A 363 -4.94 14.48 21.72
CA ASP A 363 -5.97 14.39 22.78
C ASP A 363 -7.33 14.84 22.26
#